data_8fb6bc2c925fc4c2516b63dfc2d68d2b
#
_entry.id   8fb6bc2c925fc4c2516b63dfc2d68d2b
#
_cell.length_a   1.000
_cell.length_b   1.000
_cell.length_c   1.000
_cell.angle_alpha   90.00
_cell.angle_beta   90.00
_cell.angle_gamma   90.00
#
_symmetry.space_group_name_H-M   'P 1'
#
loop_
_entity.id
_entity.type
_entity.pdbx_description
1 polymer ?
#
loop_
_entity_poly.entity_id
_entity_poly.type
_entity_poly.pdbx_seq_one_letter_code
_entity_poly.pdbx_strand_id
1 'polypeptide(L)' 'MTQRQMHLGLFLLGTGSHSAGWRHPGAVDTFQDFSAIQRIGASAERGLFDLIFMGDNLNADPRAHPSYTLRLEPLTLLS' A
#
# COMPACT_ATOMS: atom_id res chain seq x y z
N MET A 1 20.86 -23.06 19.90
CA MET A 1 19.95 -21.98 20.34
C MET A 1 19.34 -21.30 19.14
N THR A 2 18.03 -21.28 19.07
CA THR A 2 17.33 -20.65 17.96
C THR A 2 17.16 -19.15 18.23
N GLN A 3 17.67 -18.34 17.31
CA GLN A 3 17.45 -16.91 17.36
C GLN A 3 16.04 -16.60 16.87
N ARG A 4 15.30 -15.86 17.66
CA ARG A 4 14.00 -15.34 17.23
C ARG A 4 14.21 -14.13 16.35
N GLN A 5 13.54 -14.11 15.19
CA GLN A 5 13.59 -12.99 14.27
C GLN A 5 12.19 -12.39 14.15
N MET A 6 12.14 -11.08 14.03
CA MET A 6 10.89 -10.37 13.79
C MET A 6 10.61 -10.34 12.28
N HIS A 7 9.38 -10.67 11.92
CA HIS A 7 8.95 -10.57 10.53
C HIS A 7 8.21 -9.25 10.33
N LEU A 8 8.59 -8.52 9.28
CA LEU A 8 8.01 -7.22 8.98
C LEU A 8 7.15 -7.32 7.73
N GLY A 9 5.93 -6.83 7.84
CA GLY A 9 5.02 -6.73 6.71
C GLY A 9 4.71 -5.27 6.40
N LEU A 10 4.60 -4.95 5.12
CA LEU A 10 4.18 -3.63 4.67
C LEU A 10 2.75 -3.70 4.16
N PHE A 11 1.87 -2.90 4.76
CA PHE A 11 0.49 -2.79 4.33
C PHE A 11 0.34 -1.57 3.42
N LEU A 12 0.09 -1.83 2.12
CA LEU A 12 -0.14 -0.77 1.14
C LEU A 12 -1.61 -0.35 1.15
N LEU A 13 -1.85 0.95 1.28
CA LEU A 13 -3.20 1.49 1.37
C LEU A 13 -3.24 2.91 0.81
N GLY A 14 -3.65 3.07 -0.43
CA GLY A 14 -3.86 4.37 -1.09
C GLY A 14 -2.75 5.38 -0.81
N THR A 15 -3.11 6.46 -0.15
CA THR A 15 -2.18 7.50 0.30
C THR A 15 -1.76 7.32 1.76
N GLY A 16 -1.98 6.13 2.31
CA GLY A 16 -1.68 5.83 3.71
C GLY A 16 -2.94 5.49 4.50
N SER A 17 -2.76 5.24 5.78
CA SER A 17 -3.86 4.76 6.64
C SER A 17 -4.81 5.86 7.11
N HIS A 18 -4.42 7.12 6.97
CA HIS A 18 -5.27 8.24 7.38
C HIS A 18 -6.26 8.60 6.27
N SER A 19 -7.54 8.74 6.61
CA SER A 19 -8.58 9.00 5.60
C SER A 19 -8.40 10.33 4.86
N ALA A 20 -7.69 11.29 5.44
CA ALA A 20 -7.38 12.57 4.83
C ALA A 20 -5.92 12.66 4.33
N GLY A 21 -5.23 11.53 4.23
CA GLY A 21 -3.82 11.50 3.79
C GLY A 21 -3.62 12.11 2.41
N TRP A 22 -4.61 12.04 1.54
CA TRP A 22 -4.54 12.62 0.20
C TRP A 22 -4.34 14.14 0.19
N ARG A 23 -4.67 14.81 1.31
CA ARG A 23 -4.50 16.27 1.45
C ARG A 23 -3.08 16.68 1.79
N HIS A 24 -2.24 15.75 2.20
CA HIS A 24 -0.87 16.06 2.58
C HIS A 24 -0.07 16.52 1.35
N PRO A 25 0.70 17.62 1.44
CA PRO A 25 1.56 18.03 0.32
C PRO A 25 2.52 16.91 -0.05
N GLY A 26 2.60 16.59 -1.34
CA GLY A 26 3.46 15.52 -1.82
C GLY A 26 2.88 14.11 -1.62
N ALA A 27 1.62 14.00 -1.24
CA ALA A 27 0.99 12.69 -1.10
C ALA A 27 1.01 11.94 -2.43
N VAL A 28 1.33 10.63 -2.37
CA VAL A 28 1.35 9.77 -3.53
C VAL A 28 0.14 8.85 -3.48
N ASP A 29 -0.61 8.85 -4.57
CA ASP A 29 -1.80 8.00 -4.68
C ASP A 29 -1.44 6.72 -5.44
N THR A 30 -1.32 5.61 -4.71
CA THR A 30 -0.94 4.33 -5.30
C THR A 30 -2.02 3.76 -6.23
N PHE A 31 -3.24 4.29 -6.19
CA PHE A 31 -4.27 3.91 -7.14
C PHE A 31 -3.94 4.39 -8.56
N GLN A 32 -3.32 5.57 -8.68
CA GLN A 32 -3.06 6.19 -9.98
C GLN A 32 -1.61 6.07 -10.43
N ASP A 33 -0.68 5.76 -9.53
CA ASP A 33 0.75 5.77 -9.84
C ASP A 33 1.36 4.40 -9.60
N PHE A 34 1.38 3.58 -10.64
CA PHE A 34 1.98 2.26 -10.56
C PHE A 34 3.48 2.31 -10.28
N SER A 35 4.17 3.33 -10.80
CA SER A 35 5.60 3.47 -10.54
C SER A 35 5.90 3.72 -9.06
N ALA A 36 4.99 4.38 -8.35
CA ALA A 36 5.12 4.57 -6.91
C ALA A 36 5.07 3.23 -6.18
N ILE A 37 4.19 2.33 -6.59
CA ILE A 37 4.10 0.98 -6.02
C ILE A 37 5.40 0.21 -6.25
N GLN A 38 5.97 0.32 -7.44
CA GLN A 38 7.25 -0.33 -7.75
C GLN A 38 8.38 0.20 -6.86
N ARG A 39 8.43 1.51 -6.65
CA ARG A 39 9.44 2.13 -5.76
C ARG A 39 9.26 1.68 -4.31
N ILE A 40 8.02 1.61 -3.85
CA ILE A 40 7.71 1.15 -2.49
C ILE A 40 8.14 -0.31 -2.31
N GLY A 41 7.82 -1.17 -3.28
CA GLY A 41 8.21 -2.57 -3.24
C GLY A 41 9.72 -2.74 -3.22
N ALA A 42 10.43 -2.01 -4.08
CA ALA A 42 11.89 -2.06 -4.12
C ALA A 42 12.49 -1.57 -2.79
N SER A 43 11.93 -0.52 -2.20
CA SER A 43 12.39 -0.01 -0.90
C SER A 43 12.18 -1.02 0.22
N ALA A 44 11.02 -1.69 0.22
CA ALA A 44 10.72 -2.73 1.22
C ALA A 44 11.68 -3.91 1.08
N GLU A 45 12.01 -4.31 -0.15
CA GLU A 45 12.97 -5.38 -0.40
C GLU A 45 14.36 -5.00 0.13
N ARG A 46 14.81 -3.79 -0.15
CA ARG A 46 16.09 -3.30 0.39
C ARG A 46 16.08 -3.22 1.91
N GLY A 47 14.94 -2.93 2.51
CA GLY A 47 14.76 -2.88 3.95
C GLY A 47 14.56 -4.24 4.61
N LEU A 48 14.63 -5.33 3.84
CA LEU A 48 14.47 -6.70 4.33
C LEU A 48 13.10 -6.97 4.94
N PHE A 49 12.06 -6.37 4.38
CA PHE A 49 10.70 -6.71 4.73
C PHE A 49 10.35 -8.11 4.21
N ASP A 50 9.58 -8.84 4.98
CA ASP A 50 9.26 -10.23 4.66
C ASP A 50 8.07 -10.34 3.71
N LEU A 51 7.15 -9.37 3.74
CA LEU A 51 5.97 -9.44 2.89
C LEU A 51 5.39 -8.05 2.61
N ILE A 52 4.61 -7.97 1.53
CA ILE A 52 3.75 -6.84 1.22
C ILE A 52 2.31 -7.35 1.21
N PHE A 53 1.43 -6.63 1.90
CA PHE A 53 0.03 -6.99 2.03
C PHE A 53 -0.85 -5.89 1.44
N MET A 54 -1.85 -6.30 0.67
CA MET A 54 -2.86 -5.39 0.12
C MET A 54 -4.25 -5.94 0.39
N GLY A 55 -5.13 -5.09 0.87
CA GLY A 55 -6.55 -5.42 0.97
C GLY A 55 -7.27 -5.12 -0.32
N ASP A 56 -8.43 -5.74 -0.51
CA ASP A 56 -9.31 -5.47 -1.63
C ASP A 56 -10.72 -5.18 -1.12
N ASN A 57 -11.46 -4.36 -1.86
CA ASN A 57 -12.83 -4.01 -1.53
C ASN A 57 -13.73 -4.22 -2.73
N LEU A 58 -14.92 -4.76 -2.46
CA LEU A 58 -15.94 -4.95 -3.49
C LEU A 58 -16.91 -3.78 -3.58
N ASN A 59 -16.81 -2.80 -2.67
CA ASN A 59 -17.66 -1.61 -2.67
C ASN A 59 -16.82 -0.37 -2.41
N ALA A 60 -17.38 0.79 -2.75
CA ALA A 60 -16.77 2.08 -2.49
C ALA A 60 -17.75 2.95 -1.73
N ASP A 61 -17.24 3.75 -0.79
CA ASP A 61 -18.03 4.72 -0.06
C ASP A 61 -17.99 6.04 -0.83
N PRO A 62 -19.15 6.51 -1.37
CA PRO A 62 -19.16 7.77 -2.12
C PRO A 62 -18.81 9.00 -1.28
N ARG A 63 -18.85 8.87 0.05
CA ARG A 63 -18.49 9.97 0.96
C ARG A 63 -16.99 10.07 1.22
N ALA A 64 -16.23 9.02 0.88
CA ALA A 64 -14.79 9.00 1.08
C ALA A 64 -14.08 9.45 -0.19
N HIS A 65 -12.88 10.02 -0.03
CA HIS A 65 -12.05 10.36 -1.19
C HIS A 65 -11.64 9.06 -1.92
N PRO A 66 -11.63 9.04 -3.26
CA PRO A 66 -11.30 7.82 -4.01
C PRO A 66 -9.95 7.23 -3.64
N SER A 67 -8.96 8.05 -3.29
CA SER A 67 -7.64 7.54 -2.89
C SER A 67 -7.67 6.63 -1.66
N TYR A 68 -8.73 6.71 -0.85
CA TYR A 68 -8.87 5.87 0.33
C TYR A 68 -9.58 4.56 0.02
N THR A 69 -10.54 4.58 -0.90
CA THR A 69 -11.41 3.42 -1.17
C THR A 69 -11.05 2.65 -2.43
N LEU A 70 -10.51 3.35 -3.45
CA LEU A 70 -10.17 2.72 -4.72
C LEU A 70 -8.73 2.22 -4.69
N ARG A 71 -8.52 1.02 -5.22
CA ARG A 71 -7.21 0.37 -5.25
C ARG A 71 -7.07 -0.44 -6.53
N LEU A 72 -5.81 -0.67 -6.90
CA LEU A 72 -5.52 -1.61 -7.97
C LEU A 72 -5.77 -3.03 -7.48
N GLU A 73 -6.18 -3.89 -8.39
CA GLU A 73 -6.51 -5.27 -8.05
C GLU A 73 -5.24 -6.02 -7.62
N PRO A 74 -5.22 -6.63 -6.39
CA PRO A 74 -3.96 -7.16 -5.85
C PRO A 74 -3.36 -8.32 -6.64
N LEU A 75 -4.18 -9.23 -7.17
CA LEU A 75 -3.65 -10.42 -7.87
C LEU A 75 -2.87 -10.02 -9.12
N THR A 76 -3.40 -9.08 -9.91
CA THR A 76 -2.71 -8.62 -11.10
C THR A 76 -1.59 -7.66 -10.78
N LEU A 77 -1.75 -6.84 -9.76
CA LEU A 77 -0.75 -5.85 -9.38
C LEU A 77 0.53 -6.50 -8.87
N LEU A 78 0.39 -7.53 -8.05
CA LEU A 78 1.53 -8.19 -7.41
C LEU A 78 2.18 -9.27 -8.27
N SER A 79 1.56 -9.58 -9.39
CA SER A 79 2.17 -10.51 -10.33
C SER A 79 3.32 -9.84 -11.09
#